data_437a822617a47eab69c9d64d1792980a
#
_entry.id   437a822617a47eab69c9d64d1792980a
#
_cell.length_a   1.000
_cell.length_b   1.000
_cell.length_c   1.000
_cell.angle_alpha   90.00
_cell.angle_beta   90.00
_cell.angle_gamma   90.00
#
_symmetry.space_group_name_H-M   'P 1'
#
loop_
_entity.id
_entity.type
_entity.pdbx_description
1 polymer ?
#
loop_
_entity_poly.entity_id
_entity_poly.type
_entity_poly.pdbx_seq_one_letter_code
_entity_poly.pdbx_strand_id
1 'polypeptide(L)'
;MASLKTSTLRASLICALVAVLGVSGMPARAASPDLSGIRLPAGFSIETWAEGVTNARSLALGDGGTLFVGTRSAGKVYAVRSRADGSREVLTIASGLNMPNGIAFRDGALYVAEVQRILRYDAIESRLAAPPPPVVIAELPAERHHGWRYLGFGPDGKLYVPVGAPCNVCDRDGFAVIIRMNPDGSGRETVARGVRNSVGFTWHPVTRQLWFTDNGRDMLGDDVPPCELNRVSREGQHFGFPFCHGADVVDPEFGALGQCAAAVAPVQSLGAHVAPLGLKFYSARQFPAEYRGSVFIAEHGSWNRSEKSGYRITRVKLDGDRAIGYEEFATGWLRPDGKVAGRPVDLLVLADGSMLVSDDLAGVIYRIAHTGRR
;
A
#
# COMPACT_ATOMS: atom_id res chain seq x y z
N MET A 1 -64.37 61.24 45.19
CA MET A 1 -62.98 60.91 45.45
C MET A 1 -62.92 59.38 45.59
N ALA A 2 -62.54 58.63 44.54
CA ALA A 2 -62.55 57.22 44.54
C ALA A 2 -61.09 56.69 44.57
N SER A 3 -60.81 55.88 45.58
CA SER A 3 -59.50 55.24 45.77
C SER A 3 -59.45 53.94 45.03
N LEU A 4 -58.53 53.80 44.04
CA LEU A 4 -58.20 52.52 43.35
C LEU A 4 -57.23 51.74 44.25
N LYS A 5 -57.61 50.48 44.54
CA LYS A 5 -56.71 49.47 45.10
C LYS A 5 -56.07 48.67 43.99
N THR A 6 -54.78 48.75 43.89
CA THR A 6 -53.99 47.90 42.97
C THR A 6 -53.67 46.55 43.64
N SER A 7 -54.09 45.48 42.97
CA SER A 7 -53.81 44.08 43.32
C SER A 7 -52.60 43.59 42.51
N THR A 8 -51.53 43.21 43.20
CA THR A 8 -50.31 42.61 42.58
C THR A 8 -50.46 41.10 42.56
N LEU A 9 -50.63 40.53 41.37
CA LEU A 9 -50.51 39.09 41.11
C LEU A 9 -49.01 38.71 41.07
N ARG A 10 -48.58 37.82 41.94
CA ARG A 10 -47.27 37.14 41.85
C ARG A 10 -47.39 35.92 40.94
N ALA A 11 -46.77 35.95 39.78
CA ALA A 11 -46.61 34.80 38.93
C ALA A 11 -45.39 34.00 39.40
N SER A 12 -45.61 32.78 39.87
CA SER A 12 -44.53 31.82 40.19
C SER A 12 -44.12 31.09 38.90
N LEU A 13 -42.87 31.36 38.46
CA LEU A 13 -42.25 30.67 37.33
C LEU A 13 -41.68 29.34 37.82
N ILE A 14 -42.29 28.22 37.44
CA ILE A 14 -41.75 26.88 37.64
C ILE A 14 -40.83 26.58 36.46
N CYS A 15 -39.50 26.63 36.68
CA CYS A 15 -38.50 26.11 35.70
C CYS A 15 -38.50 24.59 35.77
N ALA A 16 -39.06 23.93 34.75
CA ALA A 16 -38.89 22.49 34.54
C ALA A 16 -37.53 22.26 33.87
N LEU A 17 -36.56 21.71 34.60
CA LEU A 17 -35.31 21.21 34.06
C LEU A 17 -35.60 19.92 33.26
N VAL A 18 -35.57 19.99 31.94
CA VAL A 18 -35.56 18.81 31.07
C VAL A 18 -34.11 18.32 30.96
N ALA A 19 -33.78 17.27 31.69
CA ALA A 19 -32.49 16.57 31.52
C ALA A 19 -32.52 15.80 30.21
N VAL A 20 -31.87 16.31 29.17
CA VAL A 20 -31.60 15.58 27.93
C VAL A 20 -30.48 14.58 28.22
N LEU A 21 -30.85 13.34 28.45
CA LEU A 21 -29.93 12.20 28.47
C LEU A 21 -29.39 12.01 27.04
N GLY A 22 -28.23 12.59 26.75
CA GLY A 22 -27.47 12.33 25.53
C GLY A 22 -27.00 10.87 25.53
N VAL A 23 -27.72 10.01 24.85
CA VAL A 23 -27.22 8.68 24.51
C VAL A 23 -26.09 8.88 23.51
N SER A 24 -24.85 8.89 24.00
CA SER A 24 -23.65 8.80 23.15
C SER A 24 -23.67 7.44 22.48
N GLY A 25 -24.23 7.35 21.29
CA GLY A 25 -24.15 6.18 20.44
C GLY A 25 -22.66 5.92 20.15
N MET A 26 -22.08 4.89 20.76
CA MET A 26 -20.79 4.36 20.31
C MET A 26 -20.92 4.05 18.82
N PRO A 27 -20.00 4.50 17.95
CA PRO A 27 -20.03 4.12 16.56
C PRO A 27 -20.02 2.59 16.50
N ALA A 28 -20.97 2.03 15.78
CA ALA A 28 -21.03 0.58 15.56
C ALA A 28 -19.68 0.13 14.99
N ARG A 29 -18.99 -0.75 15.72
CA ARG A 29 -17.75 -1.37 15.25
C ARG A 29 -18.12 -2.13 13.97
N ALA A 30 -17.43 -1.80 12.87
CA ALA A 30 -17.59 -2.56 11.64
C ALA A 30 -17.33 -4.05 11.94
N ALA A 31 -18.17 -4.93 11.41
CA ALA A 31 -17.97 -6.37 11.59
C ALA A 31 -16.63 -6.77 10.97
N SER A 32 -15.89 -7.62 11.68
CA SER A 32 -14.65 -8.20 11.14
C SER A 32 -14.91 -8.88 9.80
N PRO A 33 -14.01 -8.77 8.82
CA PRO A 33 -14.19 -9.42 7.54
C PRO A 33 -14.31 -10.93 7.69
N ASP A 34 -15.22 -11.54 6.93
CA ASP A 34 -15.38 -12.99 6.85
C ASP A 34 -14.18 -13.60 6.08
N LEU A 35 -13.34 -14.33 6.80
CA LEU A 35 -12.16 -15.02 6.28
C LEU A 35 -12.41 -16.47 5.88
N SER A 36 -13.62 -17.00 6.03
CA SER A 36 -13.96 -18.40 5.74
C SER A 36 -13.74 -18.78 4.27
N GLY A 37 -13.82 -17.79 3.37
CA GLY A 37 -13.57 -17.96 1.95
C GLY A 37 -12.08 -17.91 1.56
N ILE A 38 -11.18 -17.50 2.46
CA ILE A 38 -9.74 -17.40 2.14
C ILE A 38 -9.12 -18.79 2.14
N ARG A 39 -8.36 -19.06 1.09
CA ARG A 39 -7.63 -20.33 0.88
C ARG A 39 -6.14 -20.07 0.92
N LEU A 40 -5.44 -20.90 1.67
CA LEU A 40 -3.99 -20.89 1.88
C LEU A 40 -3.45 -22.32 1.70
N PRO A 41 -2.16 -22.50 1.42
CA PRO A 41 -1.53 -23.82 1.47
C PRO A 41 -1.67 -24.49 2.87
N ALA A 42 -1.56 -25.80 2.91
CA ALA A 42 -1.65 -26.56 4.15
C ALA A 42 -0.65 -26.05 5.21
N GLY A 43 -1.10 -25.96 6.46
CA GLY A 43 -0.30 -25.49 7.59
C GLY A 43 -0.25 -23.96 7.75
N PHE A 44 -0.80 -23.20 6.82
CA PHE A 44 -0.95 -21.74 6.98
C PHE A 44 -2.31 -21.36 7.55
N SER A 45 -2.32 -20.24 8.27
CA SER A 45 -3.53 -19.59 8.78
C SER A 45 -3.51 -18.10 8.46
N ILE A 46 -4.70 -17.51 8.42
CA ILE A 46 -4.90 -16.05 8.31
C ILE A 46 -5.84 -15.58 9.40
N GLU A 47 -5.53 -14.44 9.97
CA GLU A 47 -6.37 -13.77 10.96
C GLU A 47 -6.45 -12.26 10.67
N THR A 48 -7.49 -11.60 11.16
CA THR A 48 -7.54 -10.14 11.19
C THR A 48 -6.65 -9.66 12.34
N TRP A 49 -5.51 -9.06 12.00
CA TRP A 49 -4.52 -8.57 12.97
C TRP A 49 -4.87 -7.19 13.52
N ALA A 50 -5.41 -6.29 12.69
CA ALA A 50 -5.92 -4.98 13.11
C ALA A 50 -7.13 -4.58 12.26
N GLU A 51 -8.10 -3.91 12.89
CA GLU A 51 -9.31 -3.37 12.28
C GLU A 51 -9.35 -1.85 12.38
N GLY A 52 -10.22 -1.20 11.60
CA GLY A 52 -10.42 0.25 11.67
C GLY A 52 -9.32 1.05 10.95
N VAL A 53 -8.58 0.40 10.04
CA VAL A 53 -7.52 1.01 9.23
C VAL A 53 -8.08 1.30 7.84
N THR A 54 -9.04 2.21 7.75
CA THR A 54 -9.76 2.53 6.52
C THR A 54 -8.82 2.89 5.37
N ASN A 55 -9.00 2.27 4.19
CA ASN A 55 -8.13 2.42 3.02
C ASN A 55 -6.64 2.06 3.27
N ALA A 56 -6.36 1.05 4.07
CA ALA A 56 -4.99 0.62 4.41
C ALA A 56 -4.15 0.33 3.17
N ARG A 57 -3.00 1.00 3.05
CA ARG A 57 -2.08 0.91 1.90
C ARG A 57 -0.70 0.44 2.35
N SER A 58 0.36 1.20 2.05
CA SER A 58 1.72 0.80 2.38
C SER A 58 1.96 0.64 3.87
N LEU A 59 2.84 -0.27 4.22
CA LEU A 59 3.18 -0.66 5.59
C LEU A 59 4.65 -0.35 5.89
N ALA A 60 4.93 0.22 7.06
CA ALA A 60 6.28 0.34 7.59
C ALA A 60 6.29 0.05 9.08
N LEU A 61 7.32 -0.66 9.56
CA LEU A 61 7.50 -0.95 10.98
C LEU A 61 8.49 0.03 11.58
N GLY A 62 8.12 0.64 12.70
CA GLY A 62 9.01 1.45 13.52
C GLY A 62 9.91 0.60 14.40
N ASP A 63 10.95 1.22 14.98
CA ASP A 63 11.94 0.53 15.83
C ASP A 63 11.31 -0.02 17.12
N GLY A 64 10.29 0.65 17.66
CA GLY A 64 9.51 0.22 18.84
C GLY A 64 8.39 -0.78 18.51
N GLY A 65 8.28 -1.24 17.27
CA GLY A 65 7.26 -2.20 16.83
C GLY A 65 5.92 -1.58 16.48
N THR A 66 5.82 -0.26 16.36
CA THR A 66 4.63 0.43 15.84
C THR A 66 4.51 0.16 14.34
N LEU A 67 3.37 -0.37 13.89
CA LEU A 67 3.08 -0.47 12.47
C LEU A 67 2.47 0.85 11.98
N PHE A 68 3.15 1.53 11.07
CA PHE A 68 2.63 2.69 10.36
C PHE A 68 1.94 2.25 9.08
N VAL A 69 0.79 2.88 8.77
CA VAL A 69 -0.05 2.52 7.62
C VAL A 69 -0.45 3.77 6.86
N GLY A 70 -0.07 3.81 5.59
CA GLY A 70 -0.54 4.82 4.65
C GLY A 70 -1.96 4.54 4.19
N THR A 71 -2.58 5.52 3.56
CA THR A 71 -3.93 5.36 3.01
C THR A 71 -4.06 5.97 1.62
N ARG A 72 -5.20 5.74 0.98
CA ARG A 72 -5.56 6.32 -0.31
C ARG A 72 -6.44 7.56 -0.09
N SER A 73 -7.71 7.45 -0.46
CA SER A 73 -8.69 8.55 -0.39
C SER A 73 -9.11 8.92 1.03
N ALA A 74 -8.85 8.10 2.03
CA ALA A 74 -9.07 8.46 3.44
C ALA A 74 -8.19 9.64 3.88
N GLY A 75 -7.06 9.88 3.21
CA GLY A 75 -6.17 11.01 3.49
C GLY A 75 -5.57 10.97 4.89
N LYS A 76 -5.40 9.79 5.46
CA LYS A 76 -4.93 9.58 6.83
C LYS A 76 -3.65 8.74 6.86
N VAL A 77 -2.89 8.89 7.93
CA VAL A 77 -1.83 7.96 8.30
C VAL A 77 -2.16 7.39 9.66
N TYR A 78 -2.10 6.07 9.78
CA TYR A 78 -2.35 5.38 11.03
C TYR A 78 -1.05 4.85 11.65
N ALA A 79 -1.06 4.75 12.99
CA ALA A 79 -0.11 3.99 13.78
C ALA A 79 -0.88 2.89 14.52
N VAL A 80 -0.44 1.65 14.40
CA VAL A 80 -1.04 0.49 15.07
C VAL A 80 -0.04 -0.06 16.08
N ARG A 81 -0.43 -0.07 17.35
CA ARG A 81 0.38 -0.58 18.46
C ARG A 81 -0.22 -1.87 19.03
N SER A 82 0.64 -2.80 19.42
CA SER A 82 0.24 -3.94 20.25
C SER A 82 0.12 -3.51 21.71
N ARG A 83 -0.99 -3.86 22.35
CA ARG A 83 -1.19 -3.69 23.80
C ARG A 83 -0.75 -4.96 24.55
N ALA A 84 -0.56 -4.85 25.85
CA ALA A 84 -0.15 -5.98 26.69
C ALA A 84 -1.18 -7.12 26.71
N ASP A 85 -2.47 -6.82 26.51
CA ASP A 85 -3.55 -7.79 26.40
C ASP A 85 -3.64 -8.48 25.02
N GLY A 86 -2.69 -8.19 24.13
CA GLY A 86 -2.68 -8.72 22.76
C GLY A 86 -3.57 -7.99 21.77
N SER A 87 -4.39 -7.02 22.22
CA SER A 87 -5.22 -6.19 21.32
C SER A 87 -4.38 -5.18 20.52
N ARG A 88 -4.98 -4.61 19.48
CA ARG A 88 -4.36 -3.56 18.66
C ARG A 88 -5.04 -2.23 18.91
N GLU A 89 -4.22 -1.22 19.18
CA GLU A 89 -4.65 0.17 19.25
C GLU A 89 -4.34 0.86 17.93
N VAL A 90 -5.36 1.42 17.29
CA VAL A 90 -5.22 2.17 16.03
C VAL A 90 -5.34 3.65 16.33
N LEU A 91 -4.29 4.40 16.06
CA LEU A 91 -4.21 5.85 16.23
C LEU A 91 -4.15 6.51 14.85
N THR A 92 -4.91 7.58 14.65
CA THR A 92 -4.73 8.46 13.49
C THR A 92 -3.67 9.50 13.83
N ILE A 93 -2.50 9.43 13.18
CA ILE A 93 -1.37 10.34 13.46
C ILE A 93 -1.29 11.51 12.48
N ALA A 94 -1.96 11.42 11.33
CA ALA A 94 -2.12 12.54 10.39
C ALA A 94 -3.43 12.39 9.63
N SER A 95 -4.00 13.51 9.18
CA SER A 95 -5.24 13.58 8.40
C SER A 95 -5.24 14.76 7.44
N GLY A 96 -6.17 14.78 6.46
CA GLY A 96 -6.27 15.84 5.47
C GLY A 96 -5.14 15.80 4.42
N LEU A 97 -4.44 14.68 4.28
CA LEU A 97 -3.35 14.51 3.33
C LEU A 97 -3.89 14.07 1.95
N ASN A 98 -3.13 14.38 0.90
CA ASN A 98 -3.52 14.04 -0.47
C ASN A 98 -3.00 12.65 -0.86
N MET A 99 -3.81 11.61 -0.61
CA MET A 99 -3.48 10.20 -0.90
C MET A 99 -2.11 9.78 -0.34
N PRO A 100 -1.90 9.80 0.99
CA PRO A 100 -0.62 9.46 1.63
C PRO A 100 -0.37 7.95 1.55
N ASN A 101 -0.12 7.43 0.34
CA ASN A 101 0.04 6.00 0.11
C ASN A 101 1.36 5.46 0.63
N GLY A 102 2.48 6.11 0.31
CA GLY A 102 3.81 5.61 0.61
C GLY A 102 4.24 5.94 2.03
N ILE A 103 4.69 4.94 2.75
CA ILE A 103 5.16 5.06 4.14
C ILE A 103 6.54 4.39 4.24
N ALA A 104 7.50 5.07 4.85
CA ALA A 104 8.80 4.51 5.20
C ALA A 104 9.23 5.02 6.57
N PHE A 105 9.93 4.19 7.33
CA PHE A 105 10.45 4.57 8.64
C PHE A 105 11.97 4.38 8.68
N ARG A 106 12.66 5.34 9.27
CA ARG A 106 14.11 5.28 9.47
C ARG A 106 14.56 6.25 10.55
N ASP A 107 15.48 5.81 11.39
CA ASP A 107 16.17 6.63 12.40
C ASP A 107 15.17 7.43 13.27
N GLY A 108 14.08 6.79 13.72
CA GLY A 108 13.02 7.41 14.53
C GLY A 108 12.06 8.30 13.77
N ALA A 109 12.27 8.55 12.48
CA ALA A 109 11.42 9.41 11.66
C ALA A 109 10.51 8.60 10.71
N LEU A 110 9.27 9.06 10.55
CA LEU A 110 8.33 8.54 9.57
C LEU A 110 8.30 9.44 8.34
N TYR A 111 8.47 8.84 7.18
CA TYR A 111 8.36 9.47 5.87
C TYR A 111 7.03 9.09 5.24
N VAL A 112 6.31 10.09 4.71
CA VAL A 112 4.98 9.92 4.11
C VAL A 112 4.97 10.56 2.74
N ALA A 113 4.69 9.80 1.70
CA ALA A 113 4.51 10.34 0.37
C ALA A 113 3.04 10.61 0.07
N GLU A 114 2.73 11.87 -0.12
CA GLU A 114 1.53 12.34 -0.81
C GLU A 114 1.75 12.32 -2.34
N VAL A 115 0.73 12.63 -3.11
CA VAL A 115 0.88 12.74 -4.57
C VAL A 115 1.99 13.72 -4.94
N GLN A 116 1.98 14.93 -4.34
CA GLN A 116 2.79 16.06 -4.76
C GLN A 116 4.02 16.35 -3.89
N ARG A 117 4.21 15.62 -2.78
CA ARG A 117 5.35 15.90 -1.86
C ARG A 117 5.65 14.72 -0.94
N ILE A 118 6.82 14.75 -0.34
CA ILE A 118 7.22 13.83 0.72
C ILE A 118 7.34 14.61 2.03
N LEU A 119 6.68 14.12 3.08
CA LEU A 119 6.67 14.66 4.42
C LEU A 119 7.55 13.79 5.33
N ARG A 120 8.21 14.41 6.32
CA ARG A 120 8.93 13.73 7.40
C ARG A 120 8.40 14.16 8.76
N TYR A 121 8.08 13.19 9.61
CA TYR A 121 7.66 13.37 10.99
C TYR A 121 8.77 12.86 11.91
N ASP A 122 9.50 13.75 12.57
CA ASP A 122 10.64 13.40 13.41
C ASP A 122 10.20 12.85 14.77
N ALA A 123 10.95 11.85 15.31
CA ALA A 123 10.71 11.22 16.60
C ALA A 123 9.25 10.73 16.79
N ILE A 124 8.66 10.17 15.74
CA ILE A 124 7.21 9.90 15.67
C ILE A 124 6.75 8.88 16.71
N GLU A 125 7.51 7.79 16.95
CA GLU A 125 7.08 6.73 17.87
C GLU A 125 6.92 7.20 19.32
N SER A 126 7.69 8.19 19.73
CA SER A 126 7.56 8.83 21.06
C SER A 126 6.44 9.86 21.15
N ARG A 127 5.80 10.20 20.02
CA ARG A 127 4.83 11.31 19.90
C ARG A 127 3.51 10.91 19.24
N LEU A 128 3.14 9.64 19.27
CA LEU A 128 1.93 9.15 18.58
C LEU A 128 0.64 9.83 19.05
N ALA A 129 0.57 10.25 20.31
CA ALA A 129 -0.60 10.97 20.86
C ALA A 129 -0.68 12.45 20.44
N ALA A 130 0.47 13.05 20.14
CA ALA A 130 0.60 14.44 19.70
C ALA A 130 1.72 14.54 18.65
N PRO A 131 1.46 14.10 17.41
CA PRO A 131 2.46 14.08 16.35
C PRO A 131 3.01 15.46 16.07
N PRO A 132 4.32 15.60 15.81
CA PRO A 132 4.91 16.88 15.45
C PRO A 132 4.40 17.35 14.08
N PRO A 133 4.44 18.66 13.78
CA PRO A 133 4.21 19.14 12.44
C PRO A 133 5.26 18.52 11.49
N PRO A 134 4.85 18.08 10.27
CA PRO A 134 5.79 17.48 9.33
C PRO A 134 6.69 18.53 8.67
N VAL A 135 7.87 18.07 8.27
CA VAL A 135 8.77 18.81 7.39
C VAL A 135 8.57 18.32 5.96
N VAL A 136 8.36 19.22 5.00
CA VAL A 136 8.39 18.89 3.58
C VAL A 136 9.84 18.72 3.16
N ILE A 137 10.21 17.50 2.73
CA ILE A 137 11.60 17.20 2.32
C ILE A 137 11.78 17.21 0.81
N ALA A 138 10.72 16.97 0.04
CA ALA A 138 10.76 16.98 -1.42
C ALA A 138 9.40 17.29 -2.03
N GLU A 139 9.41 18.03 -3.13
CA GLU A 139 8.25 18.19 -4.01
C GLU A 139 8.31 17.15 -5.12
N LEU A 140 7.13 16.64 -5.52
CA LEU A 140 6.90 15.67 -6.58
C LEU A 140 5.88 16.21 -7.59
N PRO A 141 5.78 15.66 -8.81
CA PRO A 141 4.71 15.99 -9.73
C PRO A 141 3.33 15.80 -9.11
N ALA A 142 2.41 16.76 -9.32
CA ALA A 142 1.11 16.82 -8.64
C ALA A 142 -0.02 16.06 -9.36
N GLU A 143 0.27 15.44 -10.50
CA GLU A 143 -0.69 14.67 -11.28
C GLU A 143 -1.21 13.46 -10.48
N ARG A 144 -2.54 13.36 -10.41
CA ARG A 144 -3.21 12.34 -9.59
C ARG A 144 -3.28 10.97 -10.26
N HIS A 145 -3.26 10.91 -11.59
CA HIS A 145 -3.22 9.65 -12.32
C HIS A 145 -1.90 8.95 -12.02
N HIS A 146 -1.93 7.69 -11.60
CA HIS A 146 -0.79 6.94 -11.06
C HIS A 146 0.01 7.72 -9.99
N GLY A 147 -0.71 8.53 -9.20
CA GLY A 147 -0.14 9.35 -8.13
C GLY A 147 0.13 8.63 -6.82
N TRP A 148 -0.07 7.32 -6.76
CA TRP A 148 0.16 6.51 -5.55
C TRP A 148 1.65 6.26 -5.34
N ARG A 149 2.31 7.21 -4.70
CA ARG A 149 3.74 7.11 -4.40
C ARG A 149 3.98 6.00 -3.37
N TYR A 150 4.83 5.05 -3.66
CA TYR A 150 5.38 4.11 -2.68
C TYR A 150 6.66 4.68 -2.10
N LEU A 151 7.07 4.30 -0.89
CA LEU A 151 8.33 4.71 -0.29
C LEU A 151 9.10 3.53 0.28
N GLY A 152 10.42 3.62 0.24
CA GLY A 152 11.30 2.70 0.93
C GLY A 152 12.73 3.19 0.94
N PHE A 153 13.47 2.87 1.99
CA PHE A 153 14.90 3.14 2.07
C PHE A 153 15.70 2.00 1.45
N GLY A 154 16.59 2.36 0.53
CA GLY A 154 17.50 1.41 -0.07
C GLY A 154 18.64 0.99 0.86
N PRO A 155 19.36 -0.08 0.47
CA PRO A 155 20.56 -0.52 1.18
C PRO A 155 21.72 0.50 1.12
N ASP A 156 21.64 1.49 0.23
CA ASP A 156 22.52 2.66 0.12
C ASP A 156 22.12 3.80 1.07
N GLY A 157 21.04 3.61 1.83
CA GLY A 157 20.51 4.60 2.76
C GLY A 157 19.68 5.70 2.12
N LYS A 158 19.51 5.70 0.80
CA LYS A 158 18.67 6.68 0.09
C LYS A 158 17.19 6.30 0.13
N LEU A 159 16.33 7.31 0.04
CA LEU A 159 14.89 7.17 -0.06
C LEU A 159 14.49 7.03 -1.53
N TYR A 160 13.75 5.97 -1.85
CA TYR A 160 13.27 5.67 -3.20
C TYR A 160 11.77 5.96 -3.32
N VAL A 161 11.36 6.49 -4.48
CA VAL A 161 9.95 6.75 -4.79
C VAL A 161 9.69 6.57 -6.29
N PRO A 162 8.65 5.80 -6.68
CA PRO A 162 8.21 5.73 -8.07
C PRO A 162 7.32 6.93 -8.40
N VAL A 163 7.48 7.47 -9.60
CA VAL A 163 6.66 8.53 -10.18
C VAL A 163 5.99 7.96 -11.43
N GLY A 164 4.79 7.42 -11.27
CA GLY A 164 4.03 6.79 -12.36
C GLY A 164 3.63 7.77 -13.46
N ALA A 165 3.37 7.25 -14.65
CA ALA A 165 2.93 8.05 -15.80
C ALA A 165 1.62 8.80 -15.50
N PRO A 166 1.45 10.06 -15.93
CA PRO A 166 0.27 10.86 -15.62
C PRO A 166 -0.94 10.57 -16.52
N CYS A 167 -0.95 9.40 -17.16
CA CYS A 167 -1.88 9.01 -18.21
C CYS A 167 -1.92 7.48 -18.35
N ASN A 168 -2.85 6.94 -19.13
CA ASN A 168 -2.84 5.52 -19.50
C ASN A 168 -1.58 5.17 -20.32
N VAL A 169 -1.33 5.94 -21.38
CA VAL A 169 -0.11 5.86 -22.17
C VAL A 169 0.29 7.27 -22.62
N CYS A 170 1.53 7.65 -22.40
CA CYS A 170 2.13 8.92 -22.86
C CYS A 170 3.63 8.90 -22.59
N ASP A 171 4.38 9.69 -23.33
CA ASP A 171 5.77 10.02 -23.05
C ASP A 171 5.84 11.42 -22.45
N ARG A 172 6.24 11.53 -21.20
CA ARG A 172 6.27 12.80 -20.49
C ARG A 172 7.45 12.85 -19.51
N ASP A 173 8.27 13.88 -19.67
CA ASP A 173 9.46 14.09 -18.83
C ASP A 173 9.12 14.14 -17.34
N GLY A 174 9.98 13.50 -16.54
CA GLY A 174 9.83 13.44 -15.07
C GLY A 174 8.83 12.39 -14.57
N PHE A 175 8.20 11.64 -15.47
CA PHE A 175 7.26 10.57 -15.15
C PHE A 175 7.75 9.20 -15.63
N ALA A 176 7.02 8.14 -15.28
CA ALA A 176 7.34 6.76 -15.60
C ALA A 176 8.77 6.38 -15.16
N VAL A 177 9.15 6.76 -13.94
CA VAL A 177 10.49 6.58 -13.38
C VAL A 177 10.43 6.09 -11.94
N ILE A 178 11.51 5.44 -11.50
CA ILE A 178 11.84 5.30 -10.08
C ILE A 178 13.02 6.24 -9.81
N ILE A 179 12.85 7.14 -8.85
CA ILE A 179 13.89 8.07 -8.40
C ILE A 179 14.34 7.70 -7.00
N ARG A 180 15.53 8.11 -6.63
CA ARG A 180 16.05 8.09 -5.25
C ARG A 180 16.60 9.46 -4.86
N MET A 181 16.69 9.71 -3.55
CA MET A 181 17.23 10.93 -2.98
C MET A 181 17.82 10.67 -1.59
N ASN A 182 18.57 11.60 -1.06
CA ASN A 182 18.99 11.55 0.34
C ASN A 182 17.76 11.68 1.28
N PRO A 183 17.86 11.28 2.56
CA PRO A 183 16.74 11.39 3.51
C PRO A 183 16.24 12.83 3.74
N ASP A 184 17.03 13.84 3.40
CA ASP A 184 16.67 15.25 3.45
C ASP A 184 16.04 15.79 2.15
N GLY A 185 15.88 14.92 1.12
CA GLY A 185 15.34 15.26 -0.19
C GLY A 185 16.36 15.75 -1.22
N SER A 186 17.61 15.98 -0.83
CA SER A 186 18.69 16.40 -1.72
C SER A 186 19.20 15.24 -2.60
N GLY A 187 19.99 15.54 -3.60
CA GLY A 187 20.70 14.53 -4.42
C GLY A 187 19.76 13.60 -5.19
N ARG A 188 18.71 14.15 -5.78
CA ARG A 188 17.73 13.39 -6.57
C ARG A 188 18.35 12.79 -7.83
N GLU A 189 18.17 11.49 -8.03
CA GLU A 189 18.69 10.71 -9.15
C GLU A 189 17.61 9.77 -9.72
N THR A 190 17.65 9.52 -11.03
CA THR A 190 16.78 8.52 -11.67
C THR A 190 17.46 7.17 -11.69
N VAL A 191 16.80 6.17 -11.11
CA VAL A 191 17.28 4.76 -10.99
C VAL A 191 16.77 3.90 -12.14
N ALA A 192 15.50 4.06 -12.53
CA ALA A 192 14.85 3.29 -13.59
C ALA A 192 13.92 4.20 -14.40
N ARG A 193 13.79 3.91 -15.69
CA ARG A 193 12.93 4.62 -16.65
C ARG A 193 11.96 3.65 -17.33
N GLY A 194 10.91 4.18 -17.93
CA GLY A 194 9.92 3.36 -18.60
C GLY A 194 9.14 2.44 -17.65
N VAL A 195 8.91 2.92 -16.43
CA VAL A 195 8.14 2.27 -15.38
C VAL A 195 6.77 2.93 -15.30
N ARG A 196 5.75 2.31 -15.89
CA ARG A 196 4.44 2.93 -16.08
C ARG A 196 3.76 3.32 -14.76
N ASN A 197 3.61 2.37 -13.85
CA ASN A 197 2.89 2.56 -12.58
C ASN A 197 3.32 1.52 -11.55
N SER A 198 4.50 1.70 -11.00
CA SER A 198 4.97 0.90 -9.86
C SER A 198 4.38 1.45 -8.55
N VAL A 199 3.76 0.58 -7.76
CA VAL A 199 3.21 0.90 -6.44
C VAL A 199 3.79 -0.04 -5.36
N GLY A 200 4.92 -0.66 -5.66
CA GLY A 200 5.64 -1.52 -4.74
C GLY A 200 7.02 -1.88 -5.25
N PHE A 201 7.97 -1.86 -4.34
CA PHE A 201 9.32 -2.32 -4.60
C PHE A 201 9.98 -2.86 -3.33
N THR A 202 11.03 -3.62 -3.52
CA THR A 202 11.84 -4.20 -2.43
C THR A 202 13.25 -4.46 -2.92
N TRP A 203 14.15 -4.84 -2.03
CA TRP A 203 15.52 -5.21 -2.38
C TRP A 203 15.75 -6.70 -2.18
N HIS A 204 16.43 -7.30 -3.14
CA HIS A 204 16.85 -8.69 -3.02
C HIS A 204 17.77 -8.87 -1.80
N PRO A 205 17.50 -9.83 -0.90
CA PRO A 205 18.21 -9.90 0.39
C PRO A 205 19.71 -10.18 0.27
N VAL A 206 20.17 -10.78 -0.83
CA VAL A 206 21.57 -11.13 -1.07
C VAL A 206 22.24 -10.13 -2.03
N THR A 207 21.67 -9.96 -3.25
CA THR A 207 22.27 -9.10 -4.29
C THR A 207 22.05 -7.61 -4.03
N ARG A 208 21.10 -7.25 -3.15
CA ARG A 208 20.69 -5.88 -2.80
C ARG A 208 20.17 -5.06 -3.99
N GLN A 209 19.87 -5.72 -5.10
CA GLN A 209 19.27 -5.10 -6.28
C GLN A 209 17.81 -4.74 -6.00
N LEU A 210 17.36 -3.64 -6.60
CA LEU A 210 15.97 -3.19 -6.55
C LEU A 210 15.08 -4.09 -7.41
N TRP A 211 14.00 -4.60 -6.83
CA TRP A 211 12.93 -5.32 -7.50
C TRP A 211 11.63 -4.57 -7.33
N PHE A 212 10.82 -4.47 -8.37
CA PHE A 212 9.56 -3.73 -8.35
C PHE A 212 8.49 -4.40 -9.20
N THR A 213 7.23 -4.15 -8.85
CA THR A 213 6.08 -4.49 -9.67
C THR A 213 5.72 -3.32 -10.58
N ASP A 214 5.22 -3.59 -11.79
CA ASP A 214 4.68 -2.57 -12.67
C ASP A 214 3.32 -2.99 -13.23
N ASN A 215 2.38 -2.04 -13.22
CA ASN A 215 1.03 -2.24 -13.75
C ASN A 215 1.02 -1.99 -15.25
N GLY A 216 0.60 -2.98 -16.03
CA GLY A 216 0.45 -2.91 -17.46
C GLY A 216 -0.54 -1.84 -17.92
N ARG A 217 -0.43 -1.43 -19.19
CA ARG A 217 -1.35 -0.48 -19.84
C ARG A 217 -2.77 -1.03 -19.88
N ASP A 218 -3.76 -0.14 -19.74
CA ASP A 218 -5.17 -0.47 -19.91
C ASP A 218 -5.61 -0.36 -21.38
N MET A 219 -6.77 -0.92 -21.71
CA MET A 219 -7.49 -0.80 -22.99
C MET A 219 -6.81 -1.49 -24.20
N LEU A 220 -6.08 -2.58 -23.97
CA LEU A 220 -5.59 -3.49 -25.02
C LEU A 220 -6.29 -4.85 -25.01
N GLY A 221 -7.40 -4.99 -24.29
CA GLY A 221 -8.14 -6.23 -24.13
C GLY A 221 -7.93 -6.87 -22.77
N ASP A 222 -8.52 -8.05 -22.55
CA ASP A 222 -8.53 -8.72 -21.25
C ASP A 222 -7.20 -9.36 -20.87
N ASP A 223 -6.45 -9.87 -21.85
CA ASP A 223 -5.29 -10.71 -21.61
C ASP A 223 -3.94 -10.05 -21.96
N VAL A 224 -3.97 -8.78 -22.42
CA VAL A 224 -2.80 -8.03 -22.88
C VAL A 224 -2.87 -6.58 -22.37
N PRO A 225 -1.73 -5.98 -22.00
CA PRO A 225 -0.43 -6.60 -21.74
C PRO A 225 -0.38 -7.24 -20.35
N PRO A 226 0.61 -8.10 -20.06
CA PRO A 226 0.84 -8.57 -18.72
C PRO A 226 1.28 -7.42 -17.79
N CYS A 227 1.00 -7.53 -16.50
CA CYS A 227 1.73 -6.81 -15.48
C CYS A 227 3.09 -7.46 -15.23
N GLU A 228 3.99 -6.82 -14.51
CA GLU A 228 5.39 -7.18 -14.49
C GLU A 228 5.98 -7.26 -13.07
N LEU A 229 6.88 -8.23 -12.88
CA LEU A 229 7.88 -8.21 -11.82
C LEU A 229 9.23 -7.94 -12.47
N ASN A 230 9.83 -6.82 -12.11
CA ASN A 230 11.05 -6.29 -12.70
C ASN A 230 12.22 -6.26 -11.70
N ARG A 231 13.45 -6.22 -12.23
CA ARG A 231 14.68 -6.09 -11.47
C ARG A 231 15.62 -5.08 -12.12
N VAL A 232 16.12 -4.13 -11.34
CA VAL A 232 17.17 -3.21 -11.77
C VAL A 232 18.53 -3.89 -11.56
N SER A 233 19.13 -4.37 -12.64
CA SER A 233 20.49 -4.96 -12.60
C SER A 233 21.58 -3.89 -12.76
N ARG A 234 21.26 -2.75 -13.37
CA ARG A 234 22.11 -1.58 -13.58
C ARG A 234 21.24 -0.32 -13.54
N GLU A 235 21.71 0.72 -12.88
CA GLU A 235 21.02 2.01 -12.82
C GLU A 235 20.80 2.61 -14.21
N GLY A 236 19.70 3.35 -14.37
CA GLY A 236 19.31 4.03 -15.60
C GLY A 236 18.70 3.14 -16.68
N GLN A 237 18.48 1.85 -16.41
CA GLN A 237 17.79 0.94 -17.34
C GLN A 237 16.38 1.41 -17.67
N HIS A 238 15.93 1.08 -18.89
CA HIS A 238 14.59 1.37 -19.40
C HIS A 238 13.74 0.10 -19.48
N PHE A 239 12.55 0.13 -18.87
CA PHE A 239 11.66 -1.03 -18.71
C PHE A 239 10.48 -1.06 -19.70
N GLY A 240 10.55 -0.26 -20.77
CA GLY A 240 9.70 -0.38 -21.96
C GLY A 240 8.68 0.73 -22.13
N PHE A 241 7.92 1.12 -21.11
CA PHE A 241 6.85 2.11 -21.24
C PHE A 241 7.39 3.49 -21.71
N PRO A 242 6.71 4.19 -22.68
CA PRO A 242 5.41 3.84 -23.27
C PRO A 242 5.51 2.97 -24.54
N PHE A 243 6.70 2.61 -25.00
CA PHE A 243 6.94 2.00 -26.30
C PHE A 243 6.61 0.50 -26.34
N CYS A 244 6.80 -0.14 -25.20
CA CYS A 244 6.72 -1.58 -25.04
C CYS A 244 6.14 -1.97 -23.68
N HIS A 245 5.46 -3.11 -23.62
CA HIS A 245 4.87 -3.69 -22.41
C HIS A 245 5.25 -5.16 -22.30
N GLY A 246 5.50 -5.65 -21.09
CA GLY A 246 6.01 -6.99 -20.91
C GLY A 246 7.36 -7.16 -21.60
N ALA A 247 7.58 -8.34 -22.20
CA ALA A 247 8.82 -8.63 -22.92
C ALA A 247 8.81 -8.15 -24.38
N ASP A 248 7.62 -8.11 -25.03
CA ASP A 248 7.51 -8.08 -26.50
C ASP A 248 6.23 -7.42 -27.05
N VAL A 249 5.35 -6.91 -26.19
CA VAL A 249 4.10 -6.26 -26.63
C VAL A 249 4.41 -4.83 -27.07
N VAL A 250 4.49 -4.61 -28.37
CA VAL A 250 4.70 -3.30 -28.98
C VAL A 250 3.45 -2.42 -28.76
N ASP A 251 3.62 -1.22 -28.22
CA ASP A 251 2.50 -0.30 -28.04
C ASP A 251 1.94 0.17 -29.38
N PRO A 252 0.61 0.11 -29.61
CA PRO A 252 0.02 0.49 -30.90
C PRO A 252 0.12 1.99 -31.22
N GLU A 253 0.30 2.86 -30.22
CA GLU A 253 0.39 4.31 -30.39
C GLU A 253 1.85 4.80 -30.37
N PHE A 254 2.65 4.26 -29.44
CA PHE A 254 4.01 4.72 -29.17
C PHE A 254 5.10 3.78 -29.66
N GLY A 255 4.77 2.55 -30.02
CA GLY A 255 5.76 1.51 -30.35
C GLY A 255 6.69 1.86 -31.52
N ALA A 256 6.22 2.65 -32.49
CA ALA A 256 7.04 3.14 -33.60
C ALA A 256 8.10 4.18 -33.18
N LEU A 257 7.96 4.77 -31.99
CA LEU A 257 8.86 5.81 -31.46
C LEU A 257 10.00 5.24 -30.62
N GLY A 258 9.98 3.95 -30.31
CA GLY A 258 10.97 3.27 -29.49
C GLY A 258 11.24 1.85 -29.98
N GLN A 259 12.10 1.12 -29.26
CA GLN A 259 12.48 -0.24 -29.60
C GLN A 259 12.26 -1.17 -28.39
N CYS A 260 11.34 -2.13 -28.50
CA CYS A 260 11.14 -3.16 -27.49
C CYS A 260 12.42 -3.94 -27.19
N ALA A 261 13.22 -4.24 -28.20
CA ALA A 261 14.47 -4.97 -28.04
C ALA A 261 15.52 -4.26 -27.14
N ALA A 262 15.36 -2.95 -26.93
CA ALA A 262 16.23 -2.16 -26.04
C ALA A 262 15.70 -2.09 -24.59
N ALA A 263 14.47 -2.50 -24.37
CA ALA A 263 13.85 -2.53 -23.05
C ALA A 263 14.35 -3.73 -22.23
N VAL A 264 14.41 -3.56 -20.92
CA VAL A 264 14.68 -4.68 -20.01
C VAL A 264 13.42 -5.52 -19.90
N ALA A 265 13.49 -6.78 -20.27
CA ALA A 265 12.38 -7.70 -20.08
C ALA A 265 12.11 -7.98 -18.60
N PRO A 266 10.84 -8.18 -18.20
CA PRO A 266 10.50 -8.54 -16.82
C PRO A 266 11.14 -9.87 -16.41
N VAL A 267 11.48 -9.99 -15.14
CA VAL A 267 11.92 -11.27 -14.54
C VAL A 267 10.79 -12.29 -14.60
N GLN A 268 9.54 -11.80 -14.38
CA GLN A 268 8.33 -12.60 -14.47
C GLN A 268 7.19 -11.73 -15.02
N SER A 269 6.60 -12.17 -16.12
CA SER A 269 5.31 -11.67 -16.57
C SER A 269 4.23 -12.16 -15.62
N LEU A 270 3.47 -11.22 -15.05
CA LEU A 270 2.32 -11.50 -14.19
C LEU A 270 1.04 -11.51 -15.05
N GLY A 271 -0.09 -11.89 -14.48
CA GLY A 271 -1.36 -11.83 -15.20
C GLY A 271 -1.70 -10.41 -15.68
N ALA A 272 -2.42 -10.29 -16.80
CA ALA A 272 -2.94 -9.00 -17.24
C ALA A 272 -3.96 -8.46 -16.23
N HIS A 273 -3.90 -7.17 -15.98
CA HIS A 273 -4.82 -6.42 -15.09
C HIS A 273 -4.87 -6.89 -13.63
N VAL A 274 -3.97 -7.75 -13.16
CA VAL A 274 -3.97 -8.21 -11.77
C VAL A 274 -3.65 -7.10 -10.77
N ALA A 275 -3.15 -5.96 -11.24
CA ALA A 275 -2.74 -4.80 -10.45
C ALA A 275 -1.77 -5.18 -9.32
N PRO A 276 -0.55 -5.66 -9.63
CA PRO A 276 0.44 -6.00 -8.62
C PRO A 276 0.94 -4.74 -7.94
N LEU A 277 0.90 -4.71 -6.61
CA LEU A 277 1.28 -3.58 -5.79
C LEU A 277 2.49 -3.95 -4.93
N GLY A 278 2.32 -4.05 -3.61
CA GLY A 278 3.40 -4.39 -2.69
C GLY A 278 3.99 -5.78 -2.93
N LEU A 279 5.29 -5.90 -2.70
CA LEU A 279 6.01 -7.16 -2.79
C LEU A 279 7.07 -7.27 -1.72
N LYS A 280 7.36 -8.51 -1.28
CA LYS A 280 8.42 -8.80 -0.32
C LYS A 280 9.13 -10.12 -0.63
N PHE A 281 10.46 -10.11 -0.51
CA PHE A 281 11.20 -11.35 -0.39
C PHE A 281 10.93 -11.98 0.98
N TYR A 282 10.66 -13.27 1.00
CA TYR A 282 10.52 -13.99 2.25
C TYR A 282 11.87 -14.60 2.65
N SER A 283 12.52 -14.02 3.65
CA SER A 283 13.81 -14.49 4.17
C SER A 283 13.72 -15.05 5.59
N ALA A 284 12.55 -14.98 6.24
CA ALA A 284 12.34 -15.49 7.59
C ALA A 284 12.25 -17.03 7.64
N ARG A 285 12.07 -17.57 8.85
CA ARG A 285 12.12 -19.04 9.08
C ARG A 285 10.80 -19.66 9.50
N GLN A 286 9.75 -18.86 9.71
CA GLN A 286 8.46 -19.38 10.16
C GLN A 286 7.75 -20.18 9.06
N PHE A 287 7.77 -19.68 7.80
CA PHE A 287 7.27 -20.45 6.65
C PHE A 287 8.23 -21.60 6.32
N PRO A 288 7.74 -22.72 5.76
CA PRO A 288 8.57 -23.83 5.32
C PRO A 288 9.73 -23.41 4.41
N ALA A 289 10.78 -24.23 4.36
CA ALA A 289 12.03 -23.89 3.68
C ALA A 289 11.85 -23.55 2.20
N GLU A 290 10.89 -24.16 1.54
CA GLU A 290 10.56 -23.95 0.13
C GLU A 290 10.02 -22.54 -0.21
N TYR A 291 9.58 -21.77 0.82
CA TYR A 291 9.12 -20.39 0.64
C TYR A 291 10.25 -19.36 0.75
N ARG A 292 11.40 -19.77 1.30
CA ARG A 292 12.54 -18.84 1.49
C ARG A 292 13.16 -18.45 0.15
N GLY A 293 13.50 -17.18 0.02
CA GLY A 293 14.02 -16.61 -1.22
C GLY A 293 12.97 -16.35 -2.29
N SER A 294 11.70 -16.74 -2.08
CA SER A 294 10.61 -16.40 -3.00
C SER A 294 10.17 -14.94 -2.81
N VAL A 295 9.60 -14.37 -3.87
CA VAL A 295 8.92 -13.06 -3.84
C VAL A 295 7.42 -13.29 -3.69
N PHE A 296 6.82 -12.69 -2.68
CA PHE A 296 5.37 -12.60 -2.51
C PHE A 296 4.89 -11.26 -3.06
N ILE A 297 3.76 -11.27 -3.79
CA ILE A 297 3.19 -10.10 -4.45
C ILE A 297 1.72 -9.98 -4.07
N ALA A 298 1.30 -8.80 -3.63
CA ALA A 298 -0.11 -8.47 -3.45
C ALA A 298 -0.70 -8.02 -4.80
N GLU A 299 -1.61 -8.82 -5.35
CA GLU A 299 -2.36 -8.50 -6.56
C GLU A 299 -3.71 -7.90 -6.15
N HIS A 300 -3.80 -6.58 -6.26
CA HIS A 300 -4.94 -5.78 -5.80
C HIS A 300 -6.24 -6.05 -6.58
N GLY A 301 -6.11 -6.49 -7.83
CA GLY A 301 -7.22 -6.93 -8.67
C GLY A 301 -7.66 -5.91 -9.71
N SER A 302 -8.23 -6.44 -10.77
CA SER A 302 -8.58 -5.76 -12.01
C SER A 302 -9.73 -4.75 -11.84
N TRP A 303 -9.74 -3.73 -12.71
CA TRP A 303 -10.88 -2.85 -12.95
C TRP A 303 -11.27 -2.84 -14.44
N ASN A 304 -10.31 -3.07 -15.34
CA ASN A 304 -10.44 -3.03 -16.78
C ASN A 304 -10.29 -4.45 -17.37
N ARG A 305 -11.22 -5.34 -17.05
CA ARG A 305 -11.28 -6.71 -17.55
C ARG A 305 -12.72 -7.22 -17.45
N SER A 306 -13.17 -7.99 -18.47
CA SER A 306 -14.51 -8.58 -18.53
C SER A 306 -14.76 -9.52 -17.34
N GLU A 307 -13.82 -10.43 -17.08
CA GLU A 307 -13.79 -11.26 -15.89
C GLU A 307 -12.71 -10.76 -14.94
N LYS A 308 -13.06 -10.55 -13.67
CA LYS A 308 -12.12 -10.06 -12.66
C LYS A 308 -10.95 -11.02 -12.46
N SER A 309 -9.75 -10.47 -12.31
CA SER A 309 -8.52 -11.22 -12.02
C SER A 309 -7.69 -10.52 -10.93
N GLY A 310 -6.76 -11.23 -10.31
CA GLY A 310 -6.02 -10.74 -9.14
C GLY A 310 -6.81 -10.96 -7.87
N TYR A 311 -6.86 -9.98 -6.95
CA TYR A 311 -7.50 -10.07 -5.63
C TYR A 311 -6.94 -11.23 -4.81
N ARG A 312 -5.60 -11.35 -4.79
CA ARG A 312 -4.91 -12.48 -4.19
C ARG A 312 -3.48 -12.11 -3.80
N ILE A 313 -2.80 -13.01 -3.15
CA ILE A 313 -1.36 -12.97 -2.99
C ILE A 313 -0.76 -14.09 -3.83
N THR A 314 0.23 -13.76 -4.63
CA THR A 314 0.97 -14.71 -5.43
C THR A 314 2.40 -14.86 -4.93
N ARG A 315 3.06 -15.94 -5.36
CA ARG A 315 4.44 -16.26 -5.07
C ARG A 315 5.21 -16.51 -6.35
N VAL A 316 6.32 -15.81 -6.53
CA VAL A 316 7.30 -16.10 -7.57
C VAL A 316 8.45 -16.87 -6.94
N LYS A 317 8.67 -18.10 -7.42
CA LYS A 317 9.81 -18.94 -7.03
C LYS A 317 11.03 -18.54 -7.83
N LEU A 318 12.18 -18.46 -7.18
CA LEU A 318 13.42 -18.04 -7.80
C LEU A 318 14.51 -19.12 -7.68
N ASP A 319 15.34 -19.21 -8.71
CA ASP A 319 16.63 -19.85 -8.72
C ASP A 319 17.68 -18.75 -9.00
N GLY A 320 18.36 -18.28 -7.96
CA GLY A 320 19.11 -17.03 -8.02
C GLY A 320 18.20 -15.85 -8.35
N ASP A 321 18.48 -15.17 -9.46
CA ASP A 321 17.70 -14.02 -9.95
C ASP A 321 16.66 -14.40 -11.03
N ARG A 322 16.54 -15.67 -11.36
CA ARG A 322 15.66 -16.19 -12.42
C ARG A 322 14.37 -16.73 -11.82
N ALA A 323 13.22 -16.28 -12.32
CA ALA A 323 11.93 -16.88 -11.98
C ALA A 323 11.82 -18.31 -12.55
N ILE A 324 11.43 -19.25 -11.69
CA ILE A 324 11.21 -20.67 -12.03
C ILE A 324 9.78 -21.13 -11.77
N GLY A 325 8.93 -20.26 -11.27
CA GLY A 325 7.51 -20.52 -11.03
C GLY A 325 6.76 -19.30 -10.54
N TYR A 326 5.50 -19.19 -10.95
CA TYR A 326 4.56 -18.16 -10.51
C TYR A 326 3.26 -18.86 -10.15
N GLU A 327 2.84 -18.74 -8.89
CA GLU A 327 1.72 -19.49 -8.33
C GLU A 327 0.89 -18.67 -7.34
N GLU A 328 -0.35 -19.07 -7.13
CA GLU A 328 -1.21 -18.52 -6.09
C GLU A 328 -0.73 -18.97 -4.72
N PHE A 329 -0.73 -18.04 -3.75
CA PHE A 329 -0.41 -18.34 -2.36
C PHE A 329 -1.60 -18.15 -1.44
N ALA A 330 -2.32 -17.03 -1.55
CA ALA A 330 -3.55 -16.79 -0.80
C ALA A 330 -4.63 -16.25 -1.74
N THR A 331 -5.80 -16.89 -1.75
CA THR A 331 -6.93 -16.54 -2.62
C THR A 331 -8.22 -16.45 -1.83
N GLY A 332 -9.31 -15.99 -2.47
CA GLY A 332 -10.66 -15.94 -1.88
C GLY A 332 -11.18 -14.55 -1.58
N TRP A 333 -10.39 -13.49 -1.74
CA TRP A 333 -10.90 -12.11 -1.72
C TRP A 333 -11.81 -11.81 -2.93
N LEU A 334 -11.60 -12.47 -4.07
CA LEU A 334 -12.59 -12.59 -5.15
C LEU A 334 -13.40 -13.85 -4.92
N ARG A 335 -14.68 -13.68 -4.66
CA ARG A 335 -15.63 -14.80 -4.41
C ARG A 335 -16.12 -15.43 -5.72
N PRO A 336 -16.58 -16.68 -5.71
CA PRO A 336 -17.12 -17.35 -6.89
C PRO A 336 -18.31 -16.63 -7.55
N ASP A 337 -19.07 -15.84 -6.79
CA ASP A 337 -20.16 -15.01 -7.29
C ASP A 337 -19.70 -13.67 -7.91
N GLY A 338 -18.39 -13.47 -8.07
CA GLY A 338 -17.78 -12.26 -8.62
C GLY A 338 -17.73 -11.08 -7.64
N LYS A 339 -18.20 -11.23 -6.40
CA LYS A 339 -18.08 -10.18 -5.37
C LYS A 339 -16.65 -10.12 -4.82
N VAL A 340 -16.20 -8.91 -4.58
CA VAL A 340 -14.89 -8.63 -4.00
C VAL A 340 -15.06 -8.41 -2.49
N ALA A 341 -14.48 -9.30 -1.69
CA ALA A 341 -14.50 -9.23 -0.23
C ALA A 341 -13.33 -8.44 0.36
N GLY A 342 -12.26 -8.25 -0.40
CA GLY A 342 -11.07 -7.51 0.00
C GLY A 342 -10.12 -7.29 -1.17
N ARG A 343 -9.13 -6.43 -0.96
CA ARG A 343 -8.11 -6.08 -1.96
C ARG A 343 -6.74 -5.97 -1.28
N PRO A 344 -5.91 -7.02 -1.36
CA PRO A 344 -4.55 -6.98 -0.82
C PRO A 344 -3.71 -5.87 -1.46
N VAL A 345 -2.94 -5.13 -0.65
CA VAL A 345 -2.18 -3.96 -1.13
C VAL A 345 -0.69 -4.11 -0.88
N ASP A 346 -0.27 -4.25 0.38
CA ASP A 346 1.14 -4.31 0.74
C ASP A 346 1.42 -5.46 1.70
N LEU A 347 2.65 -5.90 1.73
CA LEU A 347 3.14 -7.02 2.53
C LEU A 347 4.27 -6.55 3.43
N LEU A 348 4.31 -7.07 4.67
CA LEU A 348 5.39 -6.82 5.60
C LEU A 348 5.68 -8.09 6.40
N VAL A 349 6.94 -8.54 6.41
CA VAL A 349 7.36 -9.71 7.20
C VAL A 349 7.78 -9.25 8.58
N LEU A 350 7.14 -9.79 9.62
CA LEU A 350 7.46 -9.51 11.03
C LEU A 350 8.69 -10.28 11.50
N ALA A 351 9.24 -9.88 12.64
CA ALA A 351 10.41 -10.52 13.25
C ALA A 351 10.17 -12.00 13.58
N ASP A 352 8.94 -12.40 13.90
CA ASP A 352 8.55 -13.79 14.13
C ASP A 352 8.39 -14.61 12.83
N GLY A 353 8.54 -13.96 11.69
CA GLY A 353 8.43 -14.56 10.36
C GLY A 353 7.01 -14.63 9.81
N SER A 354 5.98 -14.20 10.53
CA SER A 354 4.65 -14.03 9.98
C SER A 354 4.58 -12.85 9.01
N MET A 355 3.59 -12.83 8.14
CA MET A 355 3.41 -11.80 7.12
C MET A 355 2.16 -10.99 7.39
N LEU A 356 2.29 -9.67 7.51
CA LEU A 356 1.16 -8.74 7.50
C LEU A 356 0.77 -8.41 6.06
N VAL A 357 -0.54 -8.22 5.85
CA VAL A 357 -1.14 -7.86 4.57
C VAL A 357 -2.13 -6.73 4.80
N SER A 358 -1.96 -5.59 4.16
CA SER A 358 -2.95 -4.52 4.19
C SER A 358 -4.06 -4.75 3.15
N ASP A 359 -5.28 -4.31 3.48
CA ASP A 359 -6.46 -4.40 2.62
C ASP A 359 -7.20 -3.05 2.63
N ASP A 360 -7.23 -2.35 1.49
CA ASP A 360 -7.81 -1.02 1.42
C ASP A 360 -9.33 -1.02 1.25
N LEU A 361 -9.92 -2.13 0.81
CA LEU A 361 -11.36 -2.30 0.70
C LEU A 361 -11.97 -2.69 2.05
N ALA A 362 -11.41 -3.71 2.70
CA ALA A 362 -11.89 -4.18 4.00
C ALA A 362 -11.49 -3.24 5.15
N GLY A 363 -10.47 -2.40 4.97
CA GLY A 363 -9.98 -1.47 6.00
C GLY A 363 -9.34 -2.17 7.18
N VAL A 364 -8.59 -3.23 6.91
CA VAL A 364 -7.94 -4.08 7.92
C VAL A 364 -6.50 -4.41 7.55
N ILE A 365 -5.78 -4.94 8.52
CA ILE A 365 -4.49 -5.62 8.33
C ILE A 365 -4.71 -7.09 8.70
N TYR A 366 -4.39 -8.01 7.80
CA TYR A 366 -4.34 -9.44 8.06
C TYR A 366 -2.95 -9.86 8.52
N ARG A 367 -2.88 -10.99 9.23
CA ARG A 367 -1.64 -11.71 9.53
C ARG A 367 -1.72 -13.11 9.00
N ILE A 368 -0.76 -13.50 8.18
CA ILE A 368 -0.59 -14.87 7.68
C ILE A 368 0.58 -15.49 8.43
N ALA A 369 0.36 -16.68 9.00
CA ALA A 369 1.36 -17.43 9.75
C ALA A 369 1.32 -18.91 9.37
N HIS A 370 2.47 -19.58 9.46
CA HIS A 370 2.53 -21.04 9.36
C HIS A 370 2.53 -21.65 10.76
N THR A 371 1.52 -22.45 11.05
CA THR A 371 1.28 -22.99 12.41
C THR A 371 1.99 -24.32 12.68
N GLY A 372 2.66 -24.88 11.67
CA GLY A 372 3.37 -26.16 11.80
C GLY A 372 2.47 -27.40 12.01
N ARG A 373 1.15 -27.24 12.02
CA ARG A 373 0.24 -28.40 12.01
C ARG A 373 0.18 -28.94 10.59
N ARG A 374 0.76 -30.14 10.42
CA ARG A 374 0.65 -30.93 9.20
C ARG A 374 -0.70 -31.63 9.15
#